data_8387854958c12031d4dd31ee046a0276
#
_entry.id   8387854958c12031d4dd31ee046a0276
#
_cell.length_a   1.000
_cell.length_b   1.000
_cell.length_c   1.000
_cell.angle_alpha   90.00
_cell.angle_beta   90.00
_cell.angle_gamma   90.00
#
_symmetry.space_group_name_H-M   'P 1'
#
loop_
_entity.id
_entity.type
_entity.pdbx_description
1 polymer ?
#
loop_
_entity_poly.entity_id
_entity_poly.type
_entity_poly.pdbx_seq_one_letter_code
_entity_poly.pdbx_strand_id
1 'polypeptide(L)'
;LSKKNLNQVTILDEDSLKNFINKKSILNNYIFIVGNKNQDIDEYLNENLINYEYFEPPVSFLKLLARCDNLLTEIHNSQSEIIKLKYLSYSFNLNTIYTSNSSLYLTDKENEIFQFLIKNVGITISRKQLLSKVWSYSENIDTHTLETHIYTLRKKIKKKLGFTNLILHEDDGYRVNV
;
A
#
# COMPACT_ATOMS: atom_id res chain seq x y z
N LEU A 1 21.91 2.46 4.58
CA LEU A 1 20.70 2.17 5.34
C LEU A 1 19.83 1.26 4.49
N SER A 2 19.58 0.04 4.97
CA SER A 2 19.19 -1.15 4.24
C SER A 2 17.88 -0.96 3.46
N LYS A 3 17.93 -1.21 2.15
CA LYS A 3 16.78 -1.55 1.34
C LYS A 3 16.13 -2.80 1.97
N LYS A 4 14.96 -2.63 2.60
CA LYS A 4 14.16 -3.77 3.01
C LYS A 4 13.56 -4.41 1.74
N ASN A 5 14.24 -5.41 1.22
CA ASN A 5 13.72 -6.20 0.12
C ASN A 5 12.66 -7.17 0.67
N LEU A 6 11.41 -6.91 0.35
CA LEU A 6 10.26 -7.82 0.51
C LEU A 6 10.31 -8.92 -0.57
N ASN A 7 11.37 -9.71 -0.64
CA ASN A 7 11.56 -10.63 -1.75
C ASN A 7 11.82 -12.06 -1.29
N GLN A 8 11.42 -12.42 -0.09
CA GLN A 8 11.66 -13.76 0.41
C GLN A 8 10.36 -14.40 0.90
N VAL A 9 9.96 -15.49 0.26
CA VAL A 9 8.94 -16.41 0.77
C VAL A 9 9.67 -17.49 1.55
N THR A 10 9.29 -17.68 2.81
CA THR A 10 9.85 -18.73 3.66
C THR A 10 8.81 -19.81 3.85
N ILE A 11 9.16 -21.07 3.56
CA ILE A 11 8.27 -22.23 3.73
C ILE A 11 8.72 -22.97 5.00
N LEU A 12 7.81 -23.11 5.94
CA LEU A 12 8.08 -23.72 7.26
C LEU A 12 6.98 -24.72 7.59
N ASP A 13 7.36 -25.81 8.26
CA ASP A 13 6.41 -26.62 9.02
C ASP A 13 6.15 -25.98 10.40
N GLU A 14 5.19 -26.51 11.15
CA GLU A 14 4.79 -25.97 12.45
C GLU A 14 5.95 -25.94 13.47
N ASP A 15 6.80 -26.96 13.47
CA ASP A 15 7.92 -27.06 14.41
C ASP A 15 9.05 -26.10 14.05
N SER A 16 9.35 -25.99 12.77
CA SER A 16 10.33 -25.01 12.26
C SER A 16 9.86 -23.58 12.49
N LEU A 17 8.55 -23.31 12.38
CA LEU A 17 7.96 -22.00 12.62
C LEU A 17 8.17 -21.54 14.07
N LYS A 18 7.93 -22.41 15.07
CA LYS A 18 8.17 -22.10 16.49
C LYS A 18 9.62 -21.71 16.74
N ASN A 19 10.55 -22.43 16.14
CA ASN A 19 11.98 -22.11 16.22
C ASN A 19 12.35 -20.82 15.48
N PHE A 20 11.67 -20.53 14.37
CA PHE A 20 11.88 -19.33 13.56
C PHE A 20 11.37 -18.08 14.29
N ILE A 21 10.20 -18.16 14.92
CA ILE A 21 9.60 -17.07 15.72
C ILE A 21 10.57 -16.64 16.85
N ASN A 22 11.19 -17.59 17.52
CA ASN A 22 12.12 -17.31 18.63
C ASN A 22 13.40 -16.57 18.20
N LYS A 23 13.78 -16.63 16.93
CA LYS A 23 15.01 -16.01 16.39
C LYS A 23 14.89 -14.54 15.98
N LYS A 24 13.74 -13.88 16.16
CA LYS A 24 13.51 -12.44 15.85
C LYS A 24 13.88 -11.97 14.43
N SER A 25 14.08 -12.84 13.45
CA SER A 25 14.51 -12.45 12.10
C SER A 25 13.34 -12.35 11.08
N ILE A 26 12.13 -12.14 11.56
CA ILE A 26 10.87 -12.29 10.79
C ILE A 26 10.49 -11.03 10.00
N LEU A 27 11.15 -9.91 10.21
CA LEU A 27 10.80 -8.64 9.59
C LEU A 27 10.97 -8.70 8.06
N ASN A 28 9.85 -8.68 7.33
CA ASN A 28 9.68 -8.57 5.88
C ASN A 28 9.62 -9.87 5.07
N ASN A 29 9.24 -11.01 5.67
CA ASN A 29 9.04 -12.27 4.95
C ASN A 29 7.54 -12.57 4.81
N TYR A 30 7.16 -13.20 3.69
CA TYR A 30 5.89 -13.89 3.57
C TYR A 30 6.12 -15.35 3.99
N ILE A 31 5.27 -15.90 4.87
CA ILE A 31 5.47 -17.23 5.41
C ILE A 31 4.41 -18.19 4.87
N PHE A 32 4.83 -19.26 4.23
CA PHE A 32 3.98 -20.41 3.95
C PHE A 32 4.16 -21.42 5.05
N ILE A 33 3.05 -21.75 5.72
CA ILE A 33 3.01 -22.72 6.82
C ILE A 33 2.41 -24.00 6.30
N VAL A 34 3.21 -25.07 6.28
CA VAL A 34 2.74 -26.42 5.92
C VAL A 34 2.29 -27.13 7.19
N GLY A 35 0.98 -27.19 7.40
CA GLY A 35 0.40 -27.75 8.63
C GLY A 35 -1.06 -27.35 8.80
N ASN A 36 -1.63 -27.69 9.95
CA ASN A 36 -2.98 -27.28 10.31
C ASN A 36 -2.99 -25.88 10.91
N LYS A 37 -4.13 -25.22 10.82
CA LYS A 37 -4.32 -23.91 11.46
C LYS A 37 -4.17 -24.05 12.97
N ASN A 38 -3.42 -23.10 13.55
CA ASN A 38 -3.15 -23.04 14.97
C ASN A 38 -3.43 -21.61 15.47
N GLN A 39 -4.39 -21.49 16.40
CA GLN A 39 -4.86 -20.21 16.89
C GLN A 39 -3.77 -19.39 17.58
N ASP A 40 -2.90 -20.02 18.37
CA ASP A 40 -1.82 -19.33 19.09
C ASP A 40 -0.79 -18.75 18.11
N ILE A 41 -0.52 -19.49 17.03
CA ILE A 41 0.37 -19.05 15.94
C ILE A 41 -0.26 -17.89 15.17
N ASP A 42 -1.55 -17.98 14.84
CA ASP A 42 -2.29 -16.95 14.11
C ASP A 42 -2.30 -15.63 14.90
N GLU A 43 -2.57 -15.70 16.21
CA GLU A 43 -2.55 -14.54 17.09
C GLU A 43 -1.18 -13.85 17.09
N TYR A 44 -0.11 -14.63 17.29
CA TYR A 44 1.26 -14.11 17.26
C TYR A 44 1.61 -13.47 15.90
N LEU A 45 1.31 -14.13 14.78
CA LEU A 45 1.65 -13.62 13.44
C LEU A 45 0.87 -12.34 13.11
N ASN A 46 -0.39 -12.27 13.50
CA ASN A 46 -1.24 -11.09 13.31
C ASN A 46 -0.77 -9.91 14.17
N GLU A 47 -0.45 -10.14 15.45
CA GLU A 47 0.08 -9.08 16.33
C GLU A 47 1.40 -8.50 15.81
N ASN A 48 2.22 -9.30 15.17
CA ASN A 48 3.50 -8.87 14.60
C ASN A 48 3.39 -8.41 13.13
N LEU A 49 2.18 -8.30 12.57
CA LEU A 49 1.92 -7.88 11.19
C LEU A 49 2.70 -8.69 10.15
N ILE A 50 2.78 -10.01 10.36
CA ILE A 50 3.47 -10.94 9.47
C ILE A 50 2.45 -11.51 8.48
N ASN A 51 2.76 -11.44 7.18
CA ASN A 51 1.92 -12.04 6.16
C ASN A 51 2.18 -13.55 6.08
N TYR A 52 1.13 -14.36 6.15
CA TYR A 52 1.24 -15.81 6.12
C TYR A 52 0.06 -16.47 5.41
N GLU A 53 0.27 -17.72 5.00
CA GLU A 53 -0.76 -18.58 4.39
C GLU A 53 -0.53 -20.05 4.80
N TYR A 54 -1.60 -20.76 5.17
CA TYR A 54 -1.53 -22.18 5.52
C TYR A 54 -1.75 -23.09 4.32
N PHE A 55 -1.01 -24.18 4.30
CA PHE A 55 -1.14 -25.29 3.36
C PHE A 55 -1.33 -26.59 4.13
N GLU A 56 -2.54 -27.14 4.11
CA GLU A 56 -2.86 -28.39 4.80
C GLU A 56 -2.27 -29.60 4.03
N PRO A 57 -1.54 -30.49 4.71
CA PRO A 57 -1.02 -31.71 4.10
C PRO A 57 -2.14 -32.65 3.63
N PRO A 58 -1.95 -33.44 2.54
CA PRO A 58 -0.77 -33.51 1.70
C PRO A 58 -0.67 -32.33 0.70
N VAL A 59 0.48 -31.65 0.68
CA VAL A 59 0.71 -30.50 -0.20
C VAL A 59 1.55 -30.91 -1.42
N SER A 60 1.04 -30.65 -2.61
CA SER A 60 1.83 -30.79 -3.83
C SER A 60 2.89 -29.70 -3.92
N PHE A 61 4.13 -30.07 -4.22
CA PHE A 61 5.23 -29.14 -4.48
C PHE A 61 4.90 -28.15 -5.61
N LEU A 62 4.22 -28.62 -6.66
CA LEU A 62 3.78 -27.77 -7.75
C LEU A 62 2.76 -26.70 -7.31
N LYS A 63 1.88 -27.05 -6.36
CA LYS A 63 0.93 -26.08 -5.78
C LYS A 63 1.66 -24.97 -5.00
N LEU A 64 2.67 -25.34 -4.21
CA LEU A 64 3.50 -24.36 -3.49
C LEU A 64 4.26 -23.46 -4.44
N LEU A 65 4.89 -24.04 -5.48
CA LEU A 65 5.61 -23.26 -6.50
C LEU A 65 4.70 -22.28 -7.22
N ALA A 66 3.54 -22.74 -7.70
CA ALA A 66 2.58 -21.87 -8.38
C ALA A 66 2.11 -20.71 -7.50
N ARG A 67 1.91 -20.97 -6.19
CA ARG A 67 1.53 -19.90 -5.25
C ARG A 67 2.69 -18.93 -4.98
N CYS A 68 3.93 -19.41 -4.89
CA CYS A 68 5.11 -18.58 -4.81
C CYS A 68 5.24 -17.65 -6.03
N ASP A 69 5.10 -18.18 -7.25
CA ASP A 69 5.19 -17.40 -8.48
C ASP A 69 4.09 -16.34 -8.55
N ASN A 70 2.85 -16.68 -8.18
CA ASN A 70 1.75 -15.73 -8.11
C ASN A 70 2.05 -14.62 -7.09
N LEU A 71 2.51 -14.98 -5.88
CA LEU A 71 2.89 -14.02 -4.85
C LEU A 71 4.02 -13.09 -5.28
N LEU A 72 5.06 -13.64 -5.88
CA LEU A 72 6.18 -12.84 -6.41
C LEU A 72 5.71 -11.90 -7.52
N THR A 73 4.78 -12.35 -8.36
CA THR A 73 4.16 -11.52 -9.39
C THR A 73 3.29 -10.42 -8.78
N GLU A 74 2.49 -10.74 -7.77
CA GLU A 74 1.70 -9.76 -7.02
C GLU A 74 2.60 -8.69 -6.36
N ILE A 75 3.68 -9.11 -5.71
CA ILE A 75 4.67 -8.22 -5.09
C ILE A 75 5.38 -7.37 -6.14
N HIS A 76 5.78 -7.97 -7.26
CA HIS A 76 6.44 -7.26 -8.35
C HIS A 76 5.50 -6.22 -9.00
N ASN A 77 4.27 -6.60 -9.26
CA ASN A 77 3.24 -5.69 -9.78
C ASN A 77 2.95 -4.56 -8.78
N SER A 78 2.89 -4.87 -7.48
CA SER A 78 2.74 -3.87 -6.42
C SER A 78 3.92 -2.91 -6.35
N GLN A 79 5.14 -3.39 -6.59
CA GLN A 79 6.34 -2.54 -6.67
C GLN A 79 6.40 -1.73 -7.97
N SER A 80 5.88 -2.27 -9.09
CA SER A 80 5.81 -1.53 -10.36
C SER A 80 4.83 -0.36 -10.33
N GLU A 81 3.90 -0.33 -9.38
CA GLU A 81 2.97 0.78 -9.15
C GLU A 81 3.49 1.84 -8.17
N ILE A 82 4.75 1.76 -7.74
CA ILE A 82 5.37 2.84 -6.96
C ILE A 82 5.82 3.96 -7.89
N ILE A 83 5.10 5.07 -7.85
CA ILE A 83 5.50 6.29 -8.52
C ILE A 83 6.58 6.97 -7.68
N LYS A 84 7.80 7.06 -8.23
CA LYS A 84 8.93 7.75 -7.60
C LYS A 84 9.03 9.16 -8.14
N LEU A 85 9.02 10.14 -7.25
CA LEU A 85 9.21 11.54 -7.54
C LEU A 85 10.45 12.05 -6.79
N LYS A 86 10.89 13.27 -7.08
CA LYS A 86 12.16 13.80 -6.55
C LYS A 86 12.29 13.71 -5.02
N TYR A 87 11.21 13.96 -4.29
CA TYR A 87 11.23 14.05 -2.81
C TYR A 87 10.32 13.03 -2.13
N LEU A 88 9.50 12.29 -2.88
CA LEU A 88 8.56 11.32 -2.34
C LEU A 88 8.38 10.12 -3.27
N SER A 89 7.89 9.03 -2.72
CA SER A 89 7.40 7.88 -3.46
C SER A 89 5.95 7.60 -3.06
N TYR A 90 5.15 7.13 -3.98
CA TYR A 90 3.75 6.84 -3.73
C TYR A 90 3.40 5.43 -4.22
N SER A 91 2.76 4.66 -3.35
CA SER A 91 2.20 3.35 -3.68
C SER A 91 0.68 3.41 -3.59
N PHE A 92 0.02 3.17 -4.71
CA PHE A 92 -1.44 3.11 -4.76
C PHE A 92 -1.98 1.92 -3.95
N ASN A 93 -1.41 0.74 -4.15
CA ASN A 93 -1.88 -0.50 -3.51
C ASN A 93 -1.72 -0.48 -1.97
N LEU A 94 -0.72 0.23 -1.49
CA LEU A 94 -0.50 0.40 -0.05
C LEU A 94 -1.16 1.69 0.49
N ASN A 95 -1.90 2.43 -0.33
CA ASN A 95 -2.52 3.71 0.05
C ASN A 95 -1.54 4.65 0.75
N THR A 96 -0.25 4.65 0.36
CA THR A 96 0.78 5.29 1.16
C THR A 96 1.72 6.17 0.35
N ILE A 97 1.96 7.37 0.87
CA ILE A 97 3.01 8.29 0.41
C ILE A 97 4.21 8.13 1.34
N TYR A 98 5.40 7.97 0.75
CA TYR A 98 6.66 7.81 1.47
C TYR A 98 7.60 8.97 1.18
N THR A 99 8.34 9.36 2.20
CA THR A 99 9.55 10.19 2.10
C THR A 99 10.73 9.42 2.68
N SER A 100 11.94 10.00 2.65
CA SER A 100 13.11 9.39 3.30
C SER A 100 12.90 9.11 4.79
N ASN A 101 12.09 9.93 5.49
CA ASN A 101 12.00 9.92 6.95
C ASN A 101 10.58 9.65 7.50
N SER A 102 9.58 9.61 6.63
CA SER A 102 8.18 9.50 7.06
C SER A 102 7.32 8.79 6.04
N SER A 103 6.17 8.28 6.50
CA SER A 103 5.12 7.75 5.64
C SER A 103 3.76 8.29 6.07
N LEU A 104 2.86 8.40 5.11
CA LEU A 104 1.48 8.84 5.30
C LEU A 104 0.53 7.84 4.65
N TYR A 105 -0.29 7.18 5.46
CA TYR A 105 -1.39 6.36 4.98
C TYR A 105 -2.60 7.24 4.60
N LEU A 106 -3.18 6.93 3.43
CA LEU A 106 -4.34 7.61 2.86
C LEU A 106 -5.59 6.74 3.03
N THR A 107 -6.73 7.36 3.28
CA THR A 107 -8.02 6.68 3.16
C THR A 107 -8.31 6.38 1.68
N ASP A 108 -9.25 5.48 1.38
CA ASP A 108 -9.54 5.06 0.00
C ASP A 108 -9.86 6.26 -0.91
N LYS A 109 -10.69 7.19 -0.47
CA LYS A 109 -11.01 8.38 -1.27
C LYS A 109 -9.84 9.36 -1.41
N GLU A 110 -9.04 9.56 -0.37
CA GLU A 110 -7.80 10.33 -0.45
C GLU A 110 -6.80 9.67 -1.42
N ASN A 111 -6.74 8.34 -1.41
CA ASN A 111 -5.88 7.55 -2.28
C ASN A 111 -6.31 7.67 -3.76
N GLU A 112 -7.60 7.49 -4.05
CA GLU A 112 -8.15 7.66 -5.41
C GLU A 112 -7.89 9.08 -5.97
N ILE A 113 -8.12 10.12 -5.16
CA ILE A 113 -7.83 11.51 -5.52
C ILE A 113 -6.34 11.69 -5.82
N PHE A 114 -5.48 11.25 -4.87
CA PHE A 114 -4.04 11.46 -4.99
C PHE A 114 -3.47 10.69 -6.18
N GLN A 115 -3.92 9.44 -6.41
CA GLN A 115 -3.54 8.64 -7.57
C GLN A 115 -3.86 9.35 -8.88
N PHE A 116 -5.06 9.89 -9.00
CA PHE A 116 -5.46 10.55 -10.25
C PHE A 116 -4.65 11.82 -10.50
N LEU A 117 -4.38 12.61 -9.47
CA LEU A 117 -3.56 13.79 -9.57
C LEU A 117 -2.09 13.46 -9.89
N ILE A 118 -1.51 12.43 -9.24
CA ILE A 118 -0.08 12.11 -9.41
C ILE A 118 0.21 11.41 -10.74
N LYS A 119 -0.77 10.70 -11.33
CA LYS A 119 -0.67 10.16 -12.69
C LYS A 119 -0.69 11.27 -13.77
N ASN A 120 -1.16 12.45 -13.41
CA ASN A 120 -1.24 13.62 -14.27
C ASN A 120 -0.39 14.78 -13.73
N VAL A 121 0.83 14.47 -13.26
CA VAL A 121 1.76 15.49 -12.73
C VAL A 121 1.93 16.64 -13.69
N GLY A 122 1.87 17.87 -13.16
CA GLY A 122 2.02 19.09 -13.94
C GLY A 122 0.79 19.55 -14.71
N ILE A 123 -0.28 18.73 -14.72
CA ILE A 123 -1.55 19.07 -15.38
C ILE A 123 -2.58 19.42 -14.31
N THR A 124 -3.30 20.51 -14.49
CA THR A 124 -4.43 20.90 -13.65
C THR A 124 -5.66 20.06 -14.01
N ILE A 125 -6.16 19.30 -13.05
CA ILE A 125 -7.34 18.46 -13.18
C ILE A 125 -8.55 19.21 -12.62
N SER A 126 -9.57 19.43 -13.44
CA SER A 126 -10.76 20.16 -13.01
C SER A 126 -11.54 19.42 -11.92
N ARG A 127 -12.30 20.16 -11.10
CA ARG A 127 -13.18 19.59 -10.08
C ARG A 127 -14.13 18.55 -10.67
N LYS A 128 -14.70 18.85 -11.84
CA LYS A 128 -15.61 17.94 -12.55
C LYS A 128 -14.95 16.61 -12.91
N GLN A 129 -13.72 16.66 -13.41
CA GLN A 129 -12.95 15.43 -13.74
C GLN A 129 -12.63 14.60 -12.49
N LEU A 130 -12.23 15.24 -11.39
CA LEU A 130 -11.97 14.55 -10.12
C LEU A 130 -13.23 13.91 -9.55
N LEU A 131 -14.34 14.63 -9.52
CA LEU A 131 -15.63 14.11 -9.05
C LEU A 131 -16.10 12.92 -9.90
N SER A 132 -16.06 13.06 -11.21
CA SER A 132 -16.44 11.98 -12.14
C SER A 132 -15.58 10.73 -11.96
N LYS A 133 -14.26 10.89 -11.76
CA LYS A 133 -13.32 9.77 -11.64
C LYS A 133 -13.41 9.06 -10.29
N VAL A 134 -13.56 9.82 -9.20
CA VAL A 134 -13.47 9.30 -7.83
C VAL A 134 -14.84 8.85 -7.29
N TRP A 135 -15.93 9.44 -7.79
CA TRP A 135 -17.29 9.12 -7.32
C TRP A 135 -18.22 8.55 -8.41
N SER A 136 -17.67 8.16 -9.59
CA SER A 136 -18.40 7.43 -10.64
C SER A 136 -19.79 8.03 -10.96
N TYR A 137 -19.81 9.27 -11.47
CA TYR A 137 -21.01 9.93 -12.01
C TYR A 137 -22.31 9.75 -11.18
N SER A 138 -22.29 10.08 -9.90
CA SER A 138 -23.55 10.35 -9.21
C SER A 138 -23.85 11.84 -9.39
N GLU A 139 -24.93 12.15 -10.11
CA GLU A 139 -25.37 13.52 -10.45
C GLU A 139 -25.59 14.44 -9.22
N ASN A 140 -25.54 13.88 -8.00
CA ASN A 140 -25.86 14.55 -6.75
C ASN A 140 -24.67 14.74 -5.80
N ILE A 141 -23.41 14.53 -6.24
CA ILE A 141 -22.27 14.80 -5.35
C ILE A 141 -21.84 16.25 -5.49
N ASP A 142 -22.01 16.98 -4.39
CA ASP A 142 -21.61 18.37 -4.27
C ASP A 142 -20.08 18.52 -4.36
N THR A 143 -19.64 19.59 -5.00
CA THR A 143 -18.24 20.01 -5.06
C THR A 143 -17.61 20.18 -3.67
N HIS A 144 -18.40 20.53 -2.66
CA HIS A 144 -17.98 20.62 -1.27
C HIS A 144 -17.43 19.30 -0.71
N THR A 145 -17.89 18.14 -1.20
CA THR A 145 -17.34 16.84 -0.81
C THR A 145 -15.88 16.71 -1.24
N LEU A 146 -15.57 17.03 -2.49
CA LEU A 146 -14.20 17.01 -3.01
C LEU A 146 -13.30 18.01 -2.26
N GLU A 147 -13.78 19.22 -2.05
CA GLU A 147 -13.02 20.27 -1.34
C GLU A 147 -12.65 19.86 0.08
N THR A 148 -13.58 19.21 0.80
CA THR A 148 -13.34 18.68 2.13
C THR A 148 -12.26 17.60 2.14
N HIS A 149 -12.30 16.65 1.19
CA HIS A 149 -11.28 15.61 1.06
C HIS A 149 -9.90 16.21 0.71
N ILE A 150 -9.84 17.13 -0.23
CA ILE A 150 -8.61 17.81 -0.61
C ILE A 150 -8.03 18.62 0.57
N TYR A 151 -8.87 19.34 1.31
CA TYR A 151 -8.45 20.09 2.49
C TYR A 151 -7.84 19.17 3.54
N THR A 152 -8.53 18.08 3.86
CA THR A 152 -8.07 17.09 4.83
C THR A 152 -6.76 16.43 4.40
N LEU A 153 -6.66 16.03 3.13
CA LEU A 153 -5.47 15.44 2.55
C LEU A 153 -4.27 16.40 2.62
N ARG A 154 -4.44 17.67 2.24
CA ARG A 154 -3.39 18.70 2.34
C ARG A 154 -2.92 18.91 3.78
N LYS A 155 -3.87 18.92 4.74
CA LYS A 155 -3.55 19.04 6.17
C LYS A 155 -2.75 17.84 6.68
N LYS A 156 -3.12 16.61 6.29
CA LYS A 156 -2.37 15.39 6.62
C LYS A 156 -0.96 15.41 6.03
N ILE A 157 -0.83 15.73 4.74
CA ILE A 157 0.45 15.84 4.03
C ILE A 157 1.37 16.85 4.73
N LYS A 158 0.87 18.05 5.02
CA LYS A 158 1.64 19.07 5.73
C LYS A 158 2.10 18.57 7.11
N LYS A 159 1.19 17.98 7.89
CA LYS A 159 1.48 17.54 9.26
C LYS A 159 2.47 16.37 9.33
N LYS A 160 2.35 15.41 8.41
CA LYS A 160 3.12 14.16 8.46
C LYS A 160 4.39 14.17 7.61
N LEU A 161 4.34 14.84 6.45
CA LEU A 161 5.42 14.83 5.47
C LEU A 161 6.12 16.19 5.30
N GLY A 162 5.57 17.25 5.90
CA GLY A 162 6.14 18.61 5.83
C GLY A 162 5.89 19.37 4.52
N PHE A 163 5.22 18.79 3.54
CA PHE A 163 4.94 19.47 2.27
C PHE A 163 3.72 20.39 2.38
N THR A 164 3.92 21.69 2.15
CA THR A 164 2.83 22.67 2.18
C THR A 164 2.13 22.84 0.83
N ASN A 165 2.86 22.62 -0.28
CA ASN A 165 2.41 22.94 -1.63
C ASN A 165 2.44 21.72 -2.58
N LEU A 166 2.29 20.50 -2.04
CA LEU A 166 2.26 19.29 -2.86
C LEU A 166 1.03 19.23 -3.76
N ILE A 167 -0.13 19.66 -3.26
CA ILE A 167 -1.36 19.80 -4.04
C ILE A 167 -1.69 21.29 -4.13
N LEU A 168 -1.62 21.84 -5.32
CA LEU A 168 -1.99 23.22 -5.61
C LEU A 168 -3.45 23.31 -6.03
N HIS A 169 -4.08 24.44 -5.72
CA HIS A 169 -5.36 24.83 -6.29
C HIS A 169 -5.06 25.84 -7.40
N GLU A 170 -5.52 25.58 -8.58
CA GLU A 170 -5.35 26.46 -9.75
C GLU A 170 -6.69 26.55 -10.49
N ASP A 171 -7.12 27.80 -10.74
CA ASP A 171 -8.39 28.10 -11.43
C ASP A 171 -9.57 27.25 -10.94
N ASP A 172 -10.05 26.33 -11.77
CA ASP A 172 -11.18 25.43 -11.44
C ASP A 172 -10.73 24.03 -11.04
N GLY A 173 -9.50 23.83 -10.61
CA GLY A 173 -9.02 22.48 -10.35
C GLY A 173 -7.86 22.36 -9.37
N TYR A 174 -7.21 21.21 -9.43
CA TYR A 174 -6.09 20.86 -8.56
C TYR A 174 -4.96 20.22 -9.37
N ARG A 175 -3.73 20.45 -8.94
CA ARG A 175 -2.51 19.92 -9.55
C ARG A 175 -1.55 19.45 -8.49
N VAL A 176 -0.84 18.34 -8.75
CA VAL A 176 0.32 17.94 -7.94
C VAL A 176 1.56 18.70 -8.42
N ASN A 177 2.27 19.28 -7.45
CA ASN A 177 3.52 20.00 -7.64
C ASN A 177 4.67 19.21 -7.01
N VAL A 178 5.63 18.73 -7.80
CA VAL A 178 6.75 17.89 -7.40
C VAL A 178 8.07 18.36 -7.99
#